data_34470eae47e41170e0eb7dada438d0ff
#
_entry.id   34470eae47e41170e0eb7dada438d0ff
#
_cell.length_a   1.000
_cell.length_b   1.000
_cell.length_c   1.000
_cell.angle_alpha   90.00
_cell.angle_beta   90.00
_cell.angle_gamma   90.00
#
_symmetry.space_group_name_H-M   'P 1'
#
loop_
_entity.id
_entity.type
_entity.pdbx_description
1 polymer ?
#
loop_
_entity_poly.entity_id
_entity_poly.type
_entity_poly.pdbx_seq_one_letter_code
_entity_poly.pdbx_strand_id
1 'polypeptide(L)'
;MSTSVLHGDGLKRCPWPKQDPLYVAYHDDEWGVPEYDDRALYEKLVLDGFNPEKIARYPKRKVESLMKDAGIVRNRAKIEGAVSSARAWLDIMDKGPGFSDLLWDFLDGKPKQNAFRSTKLVPAETDISRRMSKELIGRGFKFVGPTIVYAFMQAVGMVNDHLVSCHRHAACANFAASKTTKRK
;
A
#
# COMPACT_ATOMS: atom_id res chain seq x y z
N MET A 1 10.32 -7.20 -24.20
CA MET A 1 10.43 -7.59 -22.78
C MET A 1 10.65 -6.33 -21.97
N SER A 2 9.80 -5.99 -20.99
CA SER A 2 9.96 -4.76 -20.22
C SER A 2 10.93 -5.03 -19.06
N THR A 3 12.21 -4.77 -19.32
CA THR A 3 13.31 -4.79 -18.35
C THR A 3 13.53 -3.38 -17.79
N SER A 4 14.41 -3.21 -16.80
CA SER A 4 14.77 -1.89 -16.28
C SER A 4 15.33 -0.99 -17.40
N VAL A 5 15.12 0.32 -17.22
CA VAL A 5 15.50 1.37 -18.18
C VAL A 5 16.62 2.22 -17.58
N LEU A 6 17.62 2.57 -18.37
CA LEU A 6 18.68 3.51 -17.99
C LEU A 6 18.12 4.94 -18.11
N HIS A 7 18.20 5.71 -17.03
CA HIS A 7 17.82 7.12 -16.98
C HIS A 7 19.02 8.04 -17.22
N GLY A 8 18.77 9.33 -17.49
CA GLY A 8 19.81 10.31 -17.81
C GLY A 8 20.83 10.57 -16.68
N ASP A 9 20.49 10.20 -15.44
CA ASP A 9 21.37 10.22 -14.27
C ASP A 9 22.27 8.98 -14.13
N GLY A 10 22.24 8.06 -15.10
CA GLY A 10 23.03 6.83 -15.10
C GLY A 10 22.43 5.69 -14.28
N LEU A 11 21.28 5.87 -13.63
CA LEU A 11 20.65 4.84 -12.81
C LEU A 11 19.67 3.99 -13.63
N LYS A 12 19.67 2.68 -13.36
CA LYS A 12 18.68 1.74 -13.91
C LYS A 12 17.48 1.65 -12.99
N ARG A 13 16.28 1.94 -13.51
CA ARG A 13 15.00 1.86 -12.79
C ARG A 13 14.04 0.87 -13.42
N CYS A 14 13.05 0.44 -12.67
CA CYS A 14 11.89 -0.24 -13.23
C CYS A 14 11.29 0.61 -14.37
N PRO A 15 10.67 0.02 -15.40
CA PRO A 15 10.24 0.79 -16.58
C PRO A 15 8.97 1.62 -16.37
N TRP A 16 8.20 1.40 -15.28
CA TRP A 16 6.91 2.03 -15.06
C TRP A 16 6.98 3.53 -14.70
N PRO A 17 8.03 4.08 -14.00
CA PRO A 17 8.12 5.51 -13.76
C PRO A 17 8.34 6.33 -15.03
N LYS A 18 8.79 5.70 -16.11
CA LYS A 18 9.19 6.36 -17.35
C LYS A 18 10.19 7.49 -17.09
N GLN A 19 9.92 8.70 -17.61
CA GLN A 19 10.72 9.92 -17.42
C GLN A 19 9.98 10.98 -16.60
N ASP A 20 8.83 10.63 -15.99
CA ASP A 20 8.05 11.56 -15.17
C ASP A 20 8.76 11.79 -13.83
N PRO A 21 9.15 13.04 -13.49
CA PRO A 21 9.92 13.32 -12.28
C PRO A 21 9.21 12.91 -10.98
N LEU A 22 7.87 13.03 -10.92
CA LEU A 22 7.10 12.65 -9.74
C LEU A 22 7.07 11.14 -9.56
N TYR A 23 6.89 10.38 -10.64
CA TYR A 23 6.93 8.92 -10.59
C TYR A 23 8.35 8.39 -10.33
N VAL A 24 9.38 9.09 -10.82
CA VAL A 24 10.78 8.74 -10.52
C VAL A 24 11.07 8.95 -9.04
N ALA A 25 10.68 10.09 -8.47
CA ALA A 25 10.83 10.36 -7.04
C ALA A 25 10.08 9.32 -6.19
N TYR A 26 8.82 9.06 -6.49
CA TYR A 26 8.03 8.05 -5.79
C TYR A 26 8.67 6.64 -5.86
N HIS A 27 9.18 6.24 -7.04
CA HIS A 27 9.88 4.96 -7.22
C HIS A 27 11.16 4.88 -6.38
N ASP A 28 11.93 5.97 -6.32
CA ASP A 28 13.23 5.97 -5.67
C ASP A 28 13.13 6.14 -4.14
N ASP A 29 12.15 6.89 -3.66
CA ASP A 29 12.09 7.30 -2.25
C ASP A 29 11.06 6.52 -1.42
N GLU A 30 9.98 6.05 -2.04
CA GLU A 30 8.84 5.47 -1.30
C GLU A 30 8.53 4.02 -1.68
N TRP A 31 8.46 3.71 -2.98
CA TRP A 31 7.99 2.42 -3.46
C TRP A 31 8.94 1.27 -3.06
N GLY A 32 8.41 0.27 -2.36
CA GLY A 32 9.20 -0.85 -1.85
C GLY A 32 9.92 -0.55 -0.54
N VAL A 33 9.78 0.64 0.04
CA VAL A 33 10.31 0.99 1.37
C VAL A 33 9.35 0.52 2.45
N PRO A 34 9.79 -0.33 3.42
CA PRO A 34 8.91 -0.87 4.44
C PRO A 34 8.32 0.20 5.37
N GLU A 35 6.99 0.25 5.44
CA GLU A 35 6.22 1.11 6.33
C GLU A 35 5.64 0.28 7.49
N TYR A 36 5.74 0.78 8.70
CA TYR A 36 5.26 0.11 9.92
C TYR A 36 4.36 1.01 10.80
N ASP A 37 4.17 2.27 10.43
CA ASP A 37 3.27 3.15 11.16
C ASP A 37 1.80 2.82 10.81
N ASP A 38 0.99 2.63 11.85
CA ASP A 38 -0.43 2.25 11.71
C ASP A 38 -1.22 3.25 10.86
N ARG A 39 -1.00 4.55 11.09
CA ARG A 39 -1.73 5.60 10.38
C ARG A 39 -1.25 5.74 8.94
N ALA A 40 0.06 5.71 8.71
CA ALA A 40 0.62 5.77 7.35
C ALA A 40 0.15 4.59 6.49
N LEU A 41 0.11 3.38 7.06
CA LEU A 41 -0.44 2.20 6.39
C LEU A 41 -1.93 2.36 6.06
N TYR A 42 -2.73 2.91 6.99
CA TYR A 42 -4.14 3.15 6.72
C TYR A 42 -4.35 4.20 5.61
N GLU A 43 -3.64 5.31 5.67
CA GLU A 43 -3.73 6.39 4.68
C GLU A 43 -3.35 5.90 3.28
N LYS A 44 -2.28 5.11 3.16
CA LYS A 44 -1.87 4.49 1.88
C LYS A 44 -2.86 3.44 1.37
N LEU A 45 -3.55 2.71 2.26
CA LEU A 45 -4.53 1.70 1.85
C LEU A 45 -5.86 2.31 1.40
N VAL A 46 -6.32 3.37 2.07
CA VAL A 46 -7.69 3.90 1.89
C VAL A 46 -7.71 5.13 1.01
N LEU A 47 -6.93 6.16 1.33
CA LEU A 47 -6.75 7.40 0.57
C LEU A 47 -5.81 8.33 1.35
N ASP A 48 -4.91 9.04 0.66
CA ASP A 48 -4.01 10.02 1.26
C ASP A 48 -4.75 11.14 2.01
N GLY A 49 -4.29 11.44 3.22
CA GLY A 49 -4.76 12.57 4.02
C GLY A 49 -6.10 12.40 4.71
N PHE A 50 -6.67 11.19 4.78
CA PHE A 50 -7.96 10.92 5.40
C PHE A 50 -7.80 10.67 6.92
N ASN A 51 -8.46 11.51 7.73
CA ASN A 51 -8.52 11.33 9.18
C ASN A 51 -9.62 10.33 9.55
N PRO A 52 -9.29 9.12 10.05
CA PRO A 52 -10.27 8.05 10.30
C PRO A 52 -11.27 8.42 11.38
N GLU A 53 -10.87 9.16 12.42
CA GLU A 53 -11.75 9.55 13.52
C GLU A 53 -12.86 10.50 13.06
N LYS A 54 -12.55 11.38 12.11
CA LYS A 54 -13.55 12.28 11.49
C LYS A 54 -14.46 11.53 10.54
N ILE A 55 -13.88 10.71 9.66
CA ILE A 55 -14.62 10.00 8.59
C ILE A 55 -15.58 8.97 9.18
N ALA A 56 -15.14 8.20 10.20
CA ALA A 56 -15.98 7.20 10.87
C ALA A 56 -17.29 7.79 11.43
N ARG A 57 -17.29 9.09 11.75
CA ARG A 57 -18.43 9.84 12.31
C ARG A 57 -19.26 10.57 11.27
N TYR A 58 -19.00 10.43 9.97
CA TYR A 58 -19.77 11.14 8.95
C TYR A 58 -21.25 10.74 9.00
N PRO A 59 -22.17 11.69 9.26
CA PRO A 59 -23.59 11.45 9.19
C PRO A 59 -24.05 11.36 7.73
N LYS A 60 -25.22 10.79 7.49
CA LYS A 60 -25.81 10.68 6.14
C LYS A 60 -25.81 12.00 5.37
N ARG A 61 -26.14 13.12 6.05
CA ARG A 61 -26.08 14.49 5.44
C ARG A 61 -24.71 14.87 4.89
N LYS A 62 -23.60 14.38 5.51
CA LYS A 62 -22.25 14.64 5.01
C LYS A 62 -21.95 13.82 3.75
N VAL A 63 -22.41 12.57 3.71
CA VAL A 63 -22.33 11.74 2.50
C VAL A 63 -23.11 12.39 1.34
N GLU A 64 -24.33 12.90 1.59
CA GLU A 64 -25.12 13.63 0.58
C GLU A 64 -24.42 14.91 0.11
N SER A 65 -23.75 15.62 1.02
CA SER A 65 -22.96 16.82 0.67
C SER A 65 -21.79 16.45 -0.25
N LEU A 66 -21.04 15.39 0.08
CA LEU A 66 -19.94 14.90 -0.74
C LEU A 66 -20.38 14.41 -2.12
N MET A 67 -21.60 13.86 -2.24
CA MET A 67 -22.18 13.48 -3.53
C MET A 67 -22.46 14.70 -4.45
N LYS A 68 -22.47 15.91 -3.91
CA LYS A 68 -22.64 17.16 -4.67
C LYS A 68 -21.34 17.89 -4.92
N ASP A 69 -20.26 17.47 -4.30
CA ASP A 69 -18.94 18.09 -4.42
C ASP A 69 -18.31 17.75 -5.78
N ALA A 70 -18.04 18.76 -6.60
CA ALA A 70 -17.40 18.60 -7.91
C ALA A 70 -15.88 18.30 -7.81
N GLY A 71 -15.26 18.56 -6.66
CA GLY A 71 -13.83 18.32 -6.42
C GLY A 71 -13.47 16.85 -6.19
N ILE A 72 -14.46 15.95 -6.10
CA ILE A 72 -14.23 14.52 -5.88
C ILE A 72 -14.97 13.63 -6.89
N VAL A 73 -14.52 12.38 -7.00
CA VAL A 73 -15.27 11.35 -7.72
C VAL A 73 -16.56 11.05 -6.95
N ARG A 74 -17.70 11.50 -7.48
CA ARG A 74 -19.04 11.37 -6.87
C ARG A 74 -19.59 9.96 -6.97
N ASN A 75 -19.01 9.06 -6.21
CA ASN A 75 -19.44 7.66 -6.13
C ASN A 75 -19.85 7.33 -4.68
N ARG A 76 -21.16 7.14 -4.46
CA ARG A 76 -21.70 6.84 -3.14
C ARG A 76 -21.06 5.64 -2.47
N ALA A 77 -20.89 4.54 -3.20
CA ALA A 77 -20.30 3.33 -2.66
C ALA A 77 -18.86 3.55 -2.18
N LYS A 78 -18.07 4.38 -2.88
CA LYS A 78 -16.71 4.72 -2.45
C LYS A 78 -16.72 5.60 -1.19
N ILE A 79 -17.60 6.60 -1.12
CA ILE A 79 -17.71 7.48 0.05
C ILE A 79 -18.16 6.68 1.29
N GLU A 80 -19.20 5.86 1.16
CA GLU A 80 -19.68 4.98 2.24
C GLU A 80 -18.65 3.90 2.59
N GLY A 81 -17.92 3.41 1.60
CA GLY A 81 -16.80 2.49 1.78
C GLY A 81 -15.66 3.09 2.60
N ALA A 82 -15.31 4.36 2.37
CA ALA A 82 -14.32 5.07 3.19
C ALA A 82 -14.78 5.18 4.65
N VAL A 83 -16.07 5.47 4.89
CA VAL A 83 -16.64 5.51 6.26
C VAL A 83 -16.58 4.12 6.92
N SER A 84 -16.91 3.06 6.19
CA SER A 84 -16.82 1.69 6.69
C SER A 84 -15.38 1.31 7.05
N SER A 85 -14.42 1.61 6.15
CA SER A 85 -13.00 1.32 6.37
C SER A 85 -12.42 2.11 7.54
N ALA A 86 -12.83 3.37 7.75
CA ALA A 86 -12.42 4.17 8.89
C ALA A 86 -12.88 3.55 10.22
N ARG A 87 -14.12 3.06 10.28
CA ARG A 87 -14.67 2.37 11.47
C ARG A 87 -13.93 1.06 11.73
N ALA A 88 -13.67 0.28 10.68
CA ALA A 88 -12.93 -0.97 10.79
C ALA A 88 -11.50 -0.75 11.31
N TRP A 89 -10.83 0.30 10.84
CA TRP A 89 -9.50 0.67 11.34
C TRP A 89 -9.52 1.05 12.82
N LEU A 90 -10.45 1.91 13.24
CA LEU A 90 -10.61 2.30 14.65
C LEU A 90 -10.89 1.08 15.55
N ASP A 91 -11.69 0.13 15.09
CA ASP A 91 -11.97 -1.10 15.83
C ASP A 91 -10.72 -1.98 16.00
N ILE A 92 -9.86 -2.05 14.98
CA ILE A 92 -8.57 -2.75 15.05
C ILE A 92 -7.62 -2.05 16.06
N MET A 93 -7.58 -0.71 16.04
CA MET A 93 -6.72 0.06 16.93
C MET A 93 -7.18 -0.03 18.39
N ASP A 94 -8.49 -0.10 18.64
CA ASP A 94 -9.08 -0.15 20.00
C ASP A 94 -9.04 -1.56 20.60
N LYS A 95 -9.33 -2.59 19.80
CA LYS A 95 -9.55 -3.96 20.28
C LYS A 95 -8.54 -4.99 19.77
N GLY A 96 -7.72 -4.60 18.83
CA GLY A 96 -6.80 -5.50 18.12
C GLY A 96 -5.33 -5.26 18.49
N PRO A 97 -4.44 -5.91 17.73
CA PRO A 97 -2.98 -5.78 17.92
C PRO A 97 -2.41 -4.47 17.39
N GLY A 98 -3.22 -3.64 16.71
CA GLY A 98 -2.79 -2.54 15.86
C GLY A 98 -2.85 -2.92 14.38
N PHE A 99 -2.98 -1.92 13.52
CA PHE A 99 -3.16 -2.15 12.08
C PHE A 99 -1.88 -2.66 11.41
N SER A 100 -0.73 -2.11 11.81
CA SER A 100 0.58 -2.54 11.36
C SER A 100 0.84 -4.00 11.70
N ASP A 101 0.65 -4.39 12.96
CA ASP A 101 0.90 -5.76 13.40
C ASP A 101 -0.04 -6.74 12.70
N LEU A 102 -1.33 -6.39 12.53
CA LEU A 102 -2.28 -7.20 11.77
C LEU A 102 -1.80 -7.46 10.32
N LEU A 103 -1.30 -6.44 9.64
CA LEU A 103 -0.89 -6.58 8.25
C LEU A 103 0.45 -7.31 8.11
N TRP A 104 1.43 -6.97 8.95
CA TRP A 104 2.76 -7.57 8.88
C TRP A 104 2.79 -9.04 9.33
N ASP A 105 1.81 -9.48 10.12
CA ASP A 105 1.67 -10.89 10.53
C ASP A 105 1.52 -11.84 9.32
N PHE A 106 0.92 -11.39 8.22
CA PHE A 106 0.85 -12.16 6.96
C PHE A 106 2.20 -12.48 6.33
N LEU A 107 3.26 -11.82 6.78
CA LEU A 107 4.63 -11.90 6.27
C LEU A 107 5.65 -12.20 7.38
N ASP A 108 5.20 -12.69 8.53
CA ASP A 108 6.05 -12.95 9.71
C ASP A 108 6.88 -11.72 10.12
N GLY A 109 6.30 -10.52 9.94
CA GLY A 109 6.90 -9.23 10.28
C GLY A 109 8.05 -8.78 9.37
N LYS A 110 8.27 -9.42 8.21
CA LYS A 110 9.42 -9.15 7.34
C LYS A 110 9.00 -8.94 5.89
N PRO A 111 9.62 -7.98 5.17
CA PRO A 111 9.39 -7.81 3.74
C PRO A 111 9.78 -9.03 2.94
N LYS A 112 8.91 -9.45 2.03
CA LYS A 112 9.21 -10.52 1.08
C LYS A 112 10.09 -9.97 -0.05
N GLN A 113 11.24 -10.60 -0.25
CA GLN A 113 12.14 -10.27 -1.35
C GLN A 113 11.80 -11.11 -2.58
N ASN A 114 11.33 -10.47 -3.65
CA ASN A 114 11.11 -11.09 -4.95
C ASN A 114 12.30 -10.81 -5.89
N ALA A 115 12.47 -11.63 -6.93
CA ALA A 115 13.61 -11.54 -7.86
C ALA A 115 13.12 -11.49 -9.32
N PHE A 116 12.20 -10.59 -9.62
CA PHE A 116 11.66 -10.45 -10.97
C PHE A 116 12.67 -9.81 -11.93
N ARG A 117 12.81 -10.40 -13.12
CA ARG A 117 13.68 -9.88 -14.19
C ARG A 117 12.93 -9.07 -15.23
N SER A 118 11.60 -9.08 -15.18
CA SER A 118 10.73 -8.36 -16.12
C SER A 118 9.40 -8.07 -15.42
N THR A 119 8.78 -6.92 -15.74
CA THR A 119 7.45 -6.56 -15.23
C THR A 119 6.35 -7.53 -15.62
N LYS A 120 6.52 -8.31 -16.70
CA LYS A 120 5.58 -9.37 -17.10
C LYS A 120 5.52 -10.53 -16.10
N LEU A 121 6.54 -10.69 -15.27
CA LEU A 121 6.63 -11.74 -14.26
C LEU A 121 6.02 -11.31 -12.92
N VAL A 122 5.79 -10.02 -12.73
CA VAL A 122 5.14 -9.49 -11.53
C VAL A 122 3.65 -9.86 -11.58
N PRO A 123 3.14 -10.63 -10.61
CA PRO A 123 1.74 -11.03 -10.61
C PRO A 123 0.83 -9.86 -10.27
N ALA A 124 -0.43 -9.92 -10.70
CA ALA A 124 -1.46 -8.95 -10.32
C ALA A 124 -1.92 -9.15 -8.86
N GLU A 125 -1.79 -10.36 -8.32
CA GLU A 125 -2.15 -10.74 -6.96
C GLU A 125 -1.40 -12.01 -6.54
N THR A 126 -1.34 -12.29 -5.25
CA THR A 126 -0.67 -13.47 -4.66
C THR A 126 -1.59 -14.16 -3.63
N ASP A 127 -1.20 -15.35 -3.15
CA ASP A 127 -1.93 -16.01 -2.06
C ASP A 127 -1.95 -15.15 -0.79
N ILE A 128 -0.87 -14.43 -0.51
CA ILE A 128 -0.80 -13.52 0.64
C ILE A 128 -1.79 -12.37 0.46
N SER A 129 -1.79 -11.70 -0.70
CA SER A 129 -2.73 -10.60 -0.95
C SER A 129 -4.19 -11.05 -0.95
N ARG A 130 -4.48 -12.28 -1.41
CA ARG A 130 -5.84 -12.87 -1.31
C ARG A 130 -6.26 -13.10 0.14
N ARG A 131 -5.38 -13.67 0.96
CA ARG A 131 -5.66 -13.89 2.39
C ARG A 131 -5.84 -12.58 3.14
N MET A 132 -4.95 -11.62 2.93
CA MET A 132 -5.02 -10.28 3.54
C MET A 132 -6.30 -9.54 3.10
N SER A 133 -6.65 -9.58 1.81
CA SER A 133 -7.89 -9.02 1.28
C SER A 133 -9.12 -9.62 1.99
N LYS A 134 -9.15 -10.96 2.12
CA LYS A 134 -10.27 -11.66 2.80
C LYS A 134 -10.41 -11.20 4.25
N GLU A 135 -9.30 -11.08 4.97
CA GLU A 135 -9.28 -10.60 6.37
C GLU A 135 -9.79 -9.16 6.47
N LEU A 136 -9.27 -8.26 5.64
CA LEU A 136 -9.69 -6.85 5.63
C LEU A 136 -11.18 -6.70 5.29
N ILE A 137 -11.67 -7.45 4.30
CA ILE A 137 -13.11 -7.44 3.92
C ILE A 137 -13.94 -7.97 5.09
N GLY A 138 -13.51 -9.05 5.75
CA GLY A 138 -14.17 -9.61 6.93
C GLY A 138 -14.29 -8.64 8.09
N ARG A 139 -13.33 -7.73 8.24
CA ARG A 139 -13.34 -6.66 9.25
C ARG A 139 -14.14 -5.42 8.83
N GLY A 140 -14.65 -5.37 7.61
CA GLY A 140 -15.50 -4.27 7.14
C GLY A 140 -14.82 -3.26 6.22
N PHE A 141 -13.55 -3.46 5.85
CA PHE A 141 -12.91 -2.66 4.80
C PHE A 141 -13.61 -2.85 3.46
N LYS A 142 -13.66 -1.80 2.65
CA LYS A 142 -14.24 -1.79 1.31
C LYS A 142 -13.19 -1.41 0.27
N PHE A 143 -13.35 -1.92 -0.94
CA PHE A 143 -12.45 -1.67 -2.08
C PHE A 143 -11.00 -2.17 -1.86
N VAL A 144 -10.85 -3.21 -1.06
CA VAL A 144 -9.57 -3.86 -0.74
C VAL A 144 -9.49 -5.26 -1.38
N GLY A 145 -9.82 -5.37 -2.66
CA GLY A 145 -9.67 -6.61 -3.43
C GLY A 145 -8.20 -7.05 -3.55
N PRO A 146 -7.93 -8.33 -3.88
CA PRO A 146 -6.57 -8.91 -3.83
C PRO A 146 -5.54 -8.16 -4.67
N THR A 147 -5.93 -7.66 -5.85
CA THR A 147 -5.06 -6.86 -6.73
C THR A 147 -4.73 -5.51 -6.10
N ILE A 148 -5.71 -4.84 -5.48
CA ILE A 148 -5.50 -3.57 -4.78
C ILE A 148 -4.60 -3.78 -3.57
N VAL A 149 -4.84 -4.85 -2.80
CA VAL A 149 -4.00 -5.22 -1.65
C VAL A 149 -2.57 -5.53 -2.10
N TYR A 150 -2.38 -6.21 -3.24
CA TYR A 150 -1.02 -6.46 -3.74
C TYR A 150 -0.30 -5.17 -4.15
N ALA A 151 -0.99 -4.25 -4.84
CA ALA A 151 -0.44 -2.93 -5.16
C ALA A 151 -0.08 -2.13 -3.89
N PHE A 152 -0.94 -2.19 -2.88
CA PHE A 152 -0.64 -1.62 -1.57
C PHE A 152 0.61 -2.27 -0.92
N MET A 153 0.73 -3.60 -0.93
CA MET A 153 1.91 -4.30 -0.41
C MET A 153 3.21 -3.85 -1.09
N GLN A 154 3.16 -3.57 -2.39
CA GLN A 154 4.29 -3.00 -3.15
C GLN A 154 4.59 -1.58 -2.69
N ALA A 155 3.57 -0.72 -2.55
CA ALA A 155 3.71 0.69 -2.18
C ALA A 155 4.32 0.87 -0.78
N VAL A 156 3.96 -0.01 0.17
CA VAL A 156 4.42 0.06 1.57
C VAL A 156 5.59 -0.88 1.89
N GLY A 157 6.23 -1.44 0.88
CA GLY A 157 7.42 -2.27 1.04
C GLY A 157 7.22 -3.61 1.73
N MET A 158 5.99 -4.11 1.79
CA MET A 158 5.72 -5.49 2.24
C MET A 158 6.28 -6.52 1.27
N VAL A 159 6.38 -6.15 0.00
CA VAL A 159 7.08 -6.92 -1.03
C VAL A 159 8.07 -6.00 -1.74
N ASN A 160 9.26 -6.51 -2.01
CA ASN A 160 10.22 -5.82 -2.86
C ASN A 160 10.07 -6.36 -4.29
N ASP A 161 9.35 -5.64 -5.11
CA ASP A 161 9.08 -5.97 -6.52
C ASP A 161 9.88 -5.12 -7.51
N HIS A 162 10.88 -4.37 -7.02
CA HIS A 162 11.87 -3.80 -7.92
C HIS A 162 12.50 -4.90 -8.77
N LEU A 163 12.67 -4.66 -10.06
CA LEU A 163 13.38 -5.62 -10.91
C LEU A 163 14.81 -5.81 -10.42
N VAL A 164 15.35 -7.01 -10.50
CA VAL A 164 16.73 -7.32 -10.04
C VAL A 164 17.81 -6.44 -10.69
N SER A 165 17.53 -5.86 -11.85
CA SER A 165 18.42 -4.91 -12.54
C SER A 165 18.19 -3.45 -12.17
N CYS A 166 17.19 -3.15 -11.32
CA CYS A 166 16.91 -1.83 -10.80
C CYS A 166 17.85 -1.50 -9.63
N HIS A 167 18.38 -0.29 -9.58
CA HIS A 167 19.28 0.15 -8.49
C HIS A 167 18.61 0.07 -7.11
N ARG A 168 17.28 0.20 -7.03
CA ARG A 168 16.54 0.13 -5.77
C ARG A 168 16.36 -1.29 -5.23
N HIS A 169 16.48 -2.34 -6.06
CA HIS A 169 16.25 -3.72 -5.61
C HIS A 169 17.12 -4.09 -4.41
N ALA A 170 18.43 -3.89 -4.48
CA ALA A 170 19.35 -4.18 -3.38
C ALA A 170 19.16 -3.21 -2.20
N ALA A 171 18.90 -1.93 -2.47
CA ALA A 171 18.66 -0.94 -1.42
C ALA A 171 17.44 -1.31 -0.57
N CYS A 172 16.31 -1.67 -1.19
CA CYS A 172 15.10 -2.10 -0.47
C CYS A 172 15.30 -3.42 0.29
N ALA A 173 16.11 -4.35 -0.23
CA ALA A 173 16.47 -5.57 0.49
C ALA A 173 17.24 -5.28 1.80
N ASN A 174 18.12 -4.29 1.78
CA ASN A 174 18.90 -3.90 2.96
C ASN A 174 18.06 -3.24 4.06
N PHE A 175 16.99 -2.49 3.72
CA PHE A 175 16.06 -1.96 4.72
C PHE A 175 15.37 -3.06 5.51
N ALA A 176 15.06 -4.18 4.88
CA ALA A 176 14.47 -5.35 5.55
C ALA A 176 15.42 -5.96 6.59
N ALA A 177 16.73 -5.97 6.32
CA ALA A 177 17.73 -6.53 7.22
C ALA A 177 17.99 -5.64 8.45
N SER A 178 17.94 -4.30 8.30
CA SER A 178 18.31 -3.36 9.36
C SER A 178 17.30 -3.23 10.49
N LYS A 179 16.00 -3.50 10.25
CA LYS A 179 14.93 -3.39 11.27
C LYS A 179 14.71 -4.67 12.09
N THR A 180 15.27 -5.81 11.69
CA THR A 180 15.18 -7.06 12.47
C THR A 180 15.91 -6.96 13.82
N THR A 181 16.78 -5.96 14.01
CA THR A 181 17.58 -5.75 15.22
C THR A 181 16.87 -4.91 16.31
N LYS A 182 15.69 -4.32 16.05
CA LYS A 182 15.01 -3.41 16.98
C LYS A 182 13.73 -3.97 17.64
N ARG A 183 13.32 -5.21 17.33
CA ARG A 183 12.22 -5.89 18.03
C ARG A 183 12.79 -6.95 18.99
N LYS A 184 13.37 -6.51 20.11
CA LYS A 184 13.58 -7.30 21.32
C LYS A 184 13.02 -6.55 22.50
#